data_b199d98b6abda46c7ea62551f78051df
#
_entry.id   b199d98b6abda46c7ea62551f78051df
#
_cell.length_a   1.000
_cell.length_b   1.000
_cell.length_c   1.000
_cell.angle_alpha   90.00
_cell.angle_beta   90.00
_cell.angle_gamma   90.00
#
_symmetry.space_group_name_H-M   'P 1'
#
loop_
_entity.id
_entity.type
_entity.pdbx_description
1 polymer ?
#
loop_
_entity_poly.entity_id
_entity_poly.type
_entity_poly.pdbx_seq_one_letter_code
_entity_poly.pdbx_strand_id
1 'polypeptide(L)'
;NNTRKRFNSVDNIIDNSRDIKKLYELKDYKIRENSSFYINYLQVRNKSGKEIIVDISKLNHKDRVNYIKYSCALPYNQEKGLFSIQEVKQYIEKGKFDGFNLDGGMARNTYIDPLIEDNVDKVLIISTRHNFELPQKVMQKIDSNKVIIISPKAEIDNKDLLNFSPEFCSKLYKEGYEMGLEFDLNLL
;
A
#
# COMPACT_ATOMS: atom_id res chain seq x y z
N ASN A 1 26.81 14.03 3.57
CA ASN A 1 26.82 12.59 3.92
C ASN A 1 25.42 12.15 4.31
N ASN A 2 24.58 11.88 3.30
CA ASN A 2 23.28 11.28 3.50
C ASN A 2 23.46 9.82 3.88
N THR A 3 23.61 9.54 5.15
CA THR A 3 23.44 8.18 5.68
C THR A 3 21.96 7.81 5.54
N ARG A 4 21.59 7.30 4.37
CA ARG A 4 20.31 6.58 4.22
C ARG A 4 20.30 5.52 5.32
N LYS A 5 19.39 5.65 6.30
CA LYS A 5 19.13 4.56 7.23
C LYS A 5 18.71 3.37 6.38
N ARG A 6 19.58 2.38 6.24
CA ARG A 6 19.24 1.13 5.57
C ARG A 6 18.25 0.40 6.45
N PHE A 7 17.16 -0.02 5.86
CA PHE A 7 16.21 -0.88 6.57
C PHE A 7 16.85 -2.23 6.86
N ASN A 8 16.57 -2.79 8.02
CA ASN A 8 16.88 -4.17 8.28
C ASN A 8 15.97 -5.06 7.43
N SER A 9 16.49 -6.21 7.01
CA SER A 9 15.70 -7.22 6.31
C SER A 9 15.90 -8.60 6.92
N VAL A 10 14.81 -9.35 6.98
CA VAL A 10 14.81 -10.77 7.35
C VAL A 10 14.22 -11.53 6.17
N ASP A 11 14.88 -12.59 5.74
CA ASP A 11 14.48 -13.39 4.56
C ASP A 11 14.26 -12.55 3.28
N ASN A 12 15.00 -11.46 3.11
CA ASN A 12 14.84 -10.47 2.05
C ASN A 12 13.47 -9.74 2.05
N ILE A 13 12.90 -9.53 3.22
CA ILE A 13 11.70 -8.73 3.44
C ILE A 13 12.06 -7.65 4.47
N ILE A 14 11.53 -6.43 4.33
CA ILE A 14 11.73 -5.37 5.32
C ILE A 14 11.26 -5.86 6.70
N ASP A 15 12.13 -5.72 7.70
CA ASP A 15 11.77 -5.97 9.09
C ASP A 15 10.94 -4.80 9.64
N ASN A 16 9.63 -4.97 9.67
CA ASN A 16 8.66 -4.03 10.23
C ASN A 16 8.16 -4.44 11.63
N SER A 17 8.82 -5.40 12.27
CA SER A 17 8.39 -5.99 13.56
C SER A 17 8.18 -4.97 14.67
N ARG A 18 9.02 -3.91 14.73
CA ARG A 18 8.91 -2.83 15.71
C ARG A 18 7.62 -2.03 15.55
N ASP A 19 7.25 -1.71 14.31
CA ASP A 19 6.07 -0.89 14.02
C ASP A 19 4.80 -1.72 14.17
N ILE A 20 4.85 -2.97 13.76
CA ILE A 20 3.77 -3.95 13.99
C ILE A 20 3.53 -4.13 15.50
N LYS A 21 4.58 -4.20 16.32
CA LYS A 21 4.43 -4.26 17.79
C LYS A 21 3.66 -3.05 18.33
N LYS A 22 3.96 -1.83 17.84
CA LYS A 22 3.22 -0.62 18.23
C LYS A 22 1.74 -0.70 17.86
N LEU A 23 1.42 -1.25 16.68
CA LEU A 23 0.02 -1.46 16.28
C LEU A 23 -0.70 -2.43 17.23
N TYR A 24 -0.04 -3.48 17.72
CA TYR A 24 -0.62 -4.37 18.72
C TYR A 24 -0.92 -3.67 20.06
N GLU A 25 -0.19 -2.62 20.39
CA GLU A 25 -0.36 -1.84 21.62
C GLU A 25 -1.53 -0.85 21.54
N LEU A 26 -2.02 -0.52 20.34
CA LEU A 26 -3.16 0.38 20.11
C LEU A 26 -4.49 -0.34 20.39
N LYS A 27 -4.83 -0.52 21.68
CA LYS A 27 -6.00 -1.30 22.09
C LYS A 27 -7.36 -0.65 21.78
N ASP A 28 -7.41 0.68 21.70
CA ASP A 28 -8.67 1.44 21.59
C ASP A 28 -9.05 1.81 20.15
N TYR A 29 -8.40 1.19 19.18
CA TYR A 29 -8.69 1.42 17.78
C TYR A 29 -10.02 0.78 17.37
N LYS A 30 -11.03 1.62 17.13
CA LYS A 30 -12.34 1.20 16.61
C LYS A 30 -12.49 1.65 15.17
N ILE A 31 -12.81 0.73 14.29
CA ILE A 31 -13.32 1.08 12.95
C ILE A 31 -14.75 1.55 13.13
N ARG A 32 -15.15 2.63 12.44
CA ARG A 32 -16.51 3.12 12.47
C ARG A 32 -17.47 2.03 12.03
N GLU A 33 -18.60 1.90 12.73
CA GLU A 33 -19.71 1.06 12.29
C GLU A 33 -20.12 1.49 10.88
N ASN A 34 -20.47 0.53 10.06
CA ASN A 34 -20.83 0.72 8.63
C ASN A 34 -19.69 1.20 7.72
N SER A 35 -18.44 1.05 8.12
CA SER A 35 -17.28 1.28 7.25
C SER A 35 -16.58 -0.04 6.92
N SER A 36 -16.22 -0.22 5.66
CA SER A 36 -15.33 -1.31 5.23
C SER A 36 -13.91 -0.79 5.04
N PHE A 37 -12.93 -1.60 5.39
CA PHE A 37 -11.52 -1.29 5.20
C PHE A 37 -10.80 -2.45 4.55
N TYR A 38 -10.57 -2.33 3.27
CA TYR A 38 -9.92 -3.35 2.46
C TYR A 38 -8.42 -3.14 2.38
N ILE A 39 -7.69 -4.23 2.45
CA ILE A 39 -6.27 -4.30 2.12
C ILE A 39 -6.02 -5.45 1.16
N ASN A 40 -4.92 -5.39 0.42
CA ASN A 40 -4.45 -6.51 -0.38
C ASN A 40 -3.04 -6.94 0.02
N TYR A 41 -2.69 -8.18 -0.28
CA TYR A 41 -1.35 -8.72 -0.19
C TYR A 41 -1.15 -9.85 -1.21
N LEU A 42 0.10 -10.15 -1.53
CA LEU A 42 0.47 -11.27 -2.40
C LEU A 42 0.79 -12.50 -1.55
N GLN A 43 -0.06 -13.50 -1.59
CA GLN A 43 0.21 -14.80 -0.96
C GLN A 43 1.04 -15.67 -1.90
N VAL A 44 2.19 -16.16 -1.42
CA VAL A 44 3.09 -17.03 -2.19
C VAL A 44 3.01 -18.44 -1.67
N ARG A 45 2.58 -19.38 -2.52
CA ARG A 45 2.47 -20.81 -2.22
C ARG A 45 2.81 -21.63 -3.47
N ASN A 46 3.57 -22.69 -3.30
CA ASN A 46 3.91 -23.62 -4.39
C ASN A 46 4.50 -22.91 -5.62
N LYS A 47 5.45 -21.99 -5.38
CA LYS A 47 6.11 -21.19 -6.43
C LYS A 47 5.16 -20.34 -7.26
N SER A 48 4.00 -20.00 -6.71
CA SER A 48 2.99 -19.16 -7.36
C SER A 48 2.52 -18.05 -6.41
N GLY A 49 2.21 -16.89 -6.97
CA GLY A 49 1.67 -15.76 -6.24
C GLY A 49 0.18 -15.58 -6.54
N LYS A 50 -0.63 -15.44 -5.48
CA LYS A 50 -2.06 -15.12 -5.57
C LYS A 50 -2.35 -13.85 -4.79
N GLU A 51 -3.01 -12.86 -5.42
CA GLU A 51 -3.54 -11.71 -4.71
C GLU A 51 -4.68 -12.13 -3.79
N ILE A 52 -4.63 -11.63 -2.56
CA ILE A 52 -5.70 -11.78 -1.57
C ILE A 52 -6.14 -10.38 -1.16
N ILE A 53 -7.44 -10.11 -1.23
CA ILE A 53 -8.08 -8.89 -0.76
C ILE A 53 -8.92 -9.26 0.47
N VAL A 54 -8.81 -8.46 1.53
CA VAL A 54 -9.46 -8.73 2.81
C VAL A 54 -10.10 -7.46 3.34
N ASP A 55 -11.38 -7.54 3.71
CA ASP A 55 -12.03 -6.51 4.55
C ASP A 55 -11.62 -6.74 6.01
N ILE A 56 -10.65 -5.94 6.48
CA ILE A 56 -10.15 -6.06 7.85
C ILE A 56 -11.06 -5.40 8.88
N SER A 57 -12.10 -4.66 8.46
CA SER A 57 -13.06 -4.02 9.37
C SER A 57 -13.82 -5.05 10.22
N LYS A 58 -14.10 -6.22 9.65
CA LYS A 58 -14.85 -7.32 10.24
C LYS A 58 -14.03 -8.24 11.15
N LEU A 59 -12.72 -8.01 11.24
CA LEU A 59 -11.80 -8.87 11.96
C LEU A 59 -11.56 -8.37 13.38
N ASN A 60 -11.15 -9.27 14.27
CA ASN A 60 -10.65 -8.89 15.59
C ASN A 60 -9.30 -8.15 15.47
N HIS A 61 -8.87 -7.46 16.53
CA HIS A 61 -7.66 -6.64 16.52
C HIS A 61 -6.40 -7.42 16.12
N LYS A 62 -6.21 -8.63 16.65
CA LYS A 62 -5.03 -9.47 16.37
C LYS A 62 -4.94 -9.81 14.88
N ASP A 63 -6.05 -10.21 14.28
CA ASP A 63 -6.09 -10.60 12.87
C ASP A 63 -5.90 -9.37 11.96
N ARG A 64 -6.50 -8.21 12.30
CA ARG A 64 -6.25 -6.95 11.60
C ARG A 64 -4.77 -6.63 11.51
N VAL A 65 -4.07 -6.67 12.64
CA VAL A 65 -2.63 -6.37 12.69
C VAL A 65 -1.83 -7.39 11.86
N ASN A 66 -2.19 -8.68 11.88
CA ASN A 66 -1.54 -9.69 11.06
C ASN A 66 -1.71 -9.40 9.56
N TYR A 67 -2.92 -9.05 9.12
CA TYR A 67 -3.15 -8.71 7.72
C TYR A 67 -2.45 -7.42 7.29
N ILE A 68 -2.41 -6.40 8.15
CA ILE A 68 -1.60 -5.18 7.92
C ILE A 68 -0.11 -5.56 7.75
N LYS A 69 0.41 -6.44 8.62
CA LYS A 69 1.79 -6.96 8.51
C LYS A 69 2.05 -7.58 7.14
N TYR A 70 1.11 -8.38 6.62
CA TYR A 70 1.24 -8.98 5.29
C TYR A 70 1.26 -7.94 4.18
N SER A 71 0.34 -6.97 4.23
CA SER A 71 0.24 -5.90 3.25
C SER A 71 1.44 -4.94 3.23
N CYS A 72 2.25 -4.93 4.29
CA CYS A 72 3.47 -4.12 4.42
C CYS A 72 4.77 -4.94 4.34
N ALA A 73 4.69 -6.22 3.97
CA ALA A 73 5.86 -7.11 3.88
C ALA A 73 6.60 -6.91 2.55
N LEU A 74 7.28 -5.78 2.44
CA LEU A 74 7.92 -5.33 1.19
C LEU A 74 9.22 -6.10 0.94
N PRO A 75 9.38 -6.76 -0.22
CA PRO A 75 10.62 -7.43 -0.60
C PRO A 75 11.78 -6.45 -0.68
N TYR A 76 12.83 -6.69 0.11
CA TYR A 76 13.96 -5.80 0.26
C TYR A 76 15.24 -6.56 0.57
N ASN A 77 16.33 -6.16 -0.06
CA ASN A 77 17.65 -6.67 0.23
C ASN A 77 18.55 -5.54 0.75
N GLN A 78 19.31 -5.78 1.81
CA GLN A 78 20.14 -4.76 2.45
C GLN A 78 21.21 -4.17 1.53
N GLU A 79 21.71 -4.96 0.59
CA GLU A 79 22.79 -4.54 -0.33
C GLU A 79 22.20 -3.87 -1.58
N LYS A 80 21.12 -4.42 -2.13
CA LYS A 80 20.52 -4.00 -3.40
C LYS A 80 19.39 -2.99 -3.24
N GLY A 81 18.68 -3.00 -2.11
CA GLY A 81 17.48 -2.19 -1.89
C GLY A 81 16.20 -2.94 -2.21
N LEU A 82 15.18 -2.22 -2.70
CA LEU A 82 13.90 -2.80 -3.11
C LEU A 82 14.07 -3.70 -4.32
N PHE A 83 13.37 -4.84 -4.29
CA PHE A 83 13.22 -5.66 -5.49
C PHE A 83 12.18 -5.06 -6.43
N SER A 84 12.44 -5.11 -7.72
CA SER A 84 11.43 -4.84 -8.74
C SER A 84 10.37 -5.96 -8.76
N ILE A 85 9.18 -5.66 -9.26
CA ILE A 85 8.11 -6.67 -9.42
C ILE A 85 8.60 -7.86 -10.27
N GLN A 86 9.42 -7.60 -11.29
CA GLN A 86 9.96 -8.64 -12.15
C GLN A 86 10.93 -9.58 -11.40
N GLU A 87 11.81 -9.02 -10.56
CA GLU A 87 12.70 -9.83 -9.72
C GLU A 87 11.92 -10.67 -8.72
N VAL A 88 10.89 -10.09 -8.09
CA VAL A 88 10.02 -10.84 -7.17
C VAL A 88 9.36 -12.01 -7.86
N LYS A 89 8.81 -11.84 -9.06
CA LYS A 89 8.24 -12.93 -9.86
C LYS A 89 9.25 -14.05 -10.12
N GLN A 90 10.45 -13.71 -10.56
CA GLN A 90 11.52 -14.68 -10.80
C GLN A 90 11.92 -15.44 -9.52
N TYR A 91 11.94 -14.76 -8.38
CA TYR A 91 12.24 -15.39 -7.09
C TYR A 91 11.11 -16.32 -6.62
N ILE A 92 9.85 -15.95 -6.85
CA ILE A 92 8.69 -16.80 -6.56
C ILE A 92 8.77 -18.11 -7.38
N GLU A 93 9.03 -18.00 -8.68
CA GLU A 93 9.20 -19.16 -9.58
C GLU A 93 10.32 -20.10 -9.13
N LYS A 94 11.38 -19.55 -8.54
CA LYS A 94 12.50 -20.29 -7.93
C LYS A 94 12.20 -20.80 -6.52
N GLY A 95 11.01 -20.53 -5.96
CA GLY A 95 10.58 -20.94 -4.63
C GLY A 95 11.14 -20.09 -3.46
N LYS A 96 11.79 -18.94 -3.72
CA LYS A 96 12.46 -18.16 -2.68
C LYS A 96 11.52 -17.58 -1.62
N PHE A 97 10.32 -17.18 -2.01
CA PHE A 97 9.32 -16.60 -1.10
C PHE A 97 8.18 -17.58 -0.79
N ASP A 98 8.39 -18.89 -1.00
CA ASP A 98 7.33 -19.87 -0.77
C ASP A 98 6.98 -19.92 0.72
N GLY A 99 5.70 -19.91 1.04
CA GLY A 99 5.21 -19.81 2.42
C GLY A 99 4.98 -18.39 2.93
N PHE A 100 5.50 -17.35 2.26
CA PHE A 100 5.35 -15.95 2.68
C PHE A 100 4.09 -15.28 2.14
N ASN A 101 3.71 -14.19 2.80
CA ASN A 101 2.80 -13.18 2.29
C ASN A 101 3.62 -11.90 2.11
N LEU A 102 3.49 -11.27 0.94
CA LEU A 102 4.26 -10.09 0.54
C LEU A 102 3.35 -8.89 0.36
N ASP A 103 3.94 -7.70 0.35
CA ASP A 103 3.27 -6.42 0.12
C ASP A 103 2.29 -6.47 -1.05
N GLY A 104 1.14 -5.82 -0.88
CA GLY A 104 0.08 -5.80 -1.88
C GLY A 104 0.48 -5.17 -3.20
N GLY A 105 1.41 -4.21 -3.18
CA GLY A 105 1.98 -3.60 -4.38
C GLY A 105 2.73 -4.60 -5.27
N MET A 106 3.12 -5.76 -4.75
CA MET A 106 3.71 -6.84 -5.55
C MET A 106 2.67 -7.57 -6.41
N ALA A 107 1.39 -7.52 -6.04
CA ALA A 107 0.29 -8.01 -6.85
C ALA A 107 -0.22 -6.91 -7.79
N ARG A 108 -0.73 -5.84 -7.23
CA ARG A 108 -1.15 -4.61 -7.93
C ARG A 108 -1.31 -3.44 -6.95
N ASN A 109 -0.99 -2.24 -7.43
CA ASN A 109 -1.09 -1.02 -6.63
C ASN A 109 -2.49 -0.39 -6.62
N THR A 110 -3.34 -0.73 -7.60
CA THR A 110 -4.69 -0.17 -7.72
C THR A 110 -5.70 -1.31 -7.71
N TYR A 111 -6.37 -1.50 -6.58
CA TYR A 111 -7.40 -2.52 -6.40
C TYR A 111 -8.69 -1.84 -5.90
N ILE A 112 -9.57 -1.54 -6.82
CA ILE A 112 -10.87 -0.91 -6.52
C ILE A 112 -12.04 -1.89 -6.70
N ASP A 113 -11.76 -3.17 -6.96
CA ASP A 113 -12.81 -4.17 -7.19
C ASP A 113 -13.84 -4.21 -6.05
N PRO A 114 -13.47 -4.15 -4.74
CA PRO A 114 -14.48 -4.10 -3.67
C PRO A 114 -15.41 -2.89 -3.77
N LEU A 115 -14.90 -1.73 -4.17
CA LEU A 115 -15.71 -0.52 -4.32
C LEU A 115 -16.67 -0.62 -5.51
N ILE A 116 -16.26 -1.32 -6.57
CA ILE A 116 -17.13 -1.59 -7.73
C ILE A 116 -18.23 -2.56 -7.36
N GLU A 117 -17.89 -3.63 -6.61
CA GLU A 117 -18.84 -4.63 -6.14
C GLU A 117 -19.86 -4.02 -5.17
N ASP A 118 -19.45 -3.12 -4.31
CA ASP A 118 -20.30 -2.38 -3.37
C ASP A 118 -21.14 -1.27 -4.06
N ASN A 119 -20.96 -1.05 -5.38
CA ASN A 119 -21.64 -0.05 -6.18
C ASN A 119 -21.68 1.35 -5.54
N VAL A 120 -20.53 1.83 -5.11
CA VAL A 120 -20.37 3.14 -4.47
C VAL A 120 -20.72 4.29 -5.42
N ASP A 121 -21.21 5.40 -4.87
CA ASP A 121 -21.61 6.58 -5.64
C ASP A 121 -20.40 7.34 -6.17
N LYS A 122 -19.34 7.45 -5.37
CA LYS A 122 -18.10 8.16 -5.68
C LYS A 122 -16.88 7.40 -5.20
N VAL A 123 -15.78 7.53 -5.93
CA VAL A 123 -14.47 6.98 -5.56
C VAL A 123 -13.44 8.11 -5.54
N LEU A 124 -12.88 8.36 -4.37
CA LEU A 124 -11.74 9.25 -4.22
C LEU A 124 -10.45 8.43 -4.20
N ILE A 125 -9.55 8.70 -5.13
CA ILE A 125 -8.23 8.08 -5.20
C ILE A 125 -7.19 9.11 -4.79
N ILE A 126 -6.47 8.80 -3.69
CA ILE A 126 -5.32 9.58 -3.25
C ILE A 126 -4.07 8.82 -3.70
N SER A 127 -3.43 9.30 -4.75
CA SER A 127 -2.24 8.67 -5.31
C SER A 127 -0.96 9.24 -4.72
N THR A 128 0.05 8.39 -4.56
CA THR A 128 1.43 8.81 -4.27
C THR A 128 2.24 9.08 -5.54
N ARG A 129 1.65 8.87 -6.72
CA ARG A 129 2.29 9.09 -8.01
C ARG A 129 1.80 10.39 -8.63
N HIS A 130 2.73 11.22 -9.06
CA HIS A 130 2.43 12.38 -9.90
C HIS A 130 1.78 11.92 -11.22
N ASN A 131 0.82 12.67 -11.74
CA ASN A 131 0.09 12.35 -12.99
C ASN A 131 -0.46 10.91 -13.01
N PHE A 132 -1.01 10.45 -11.88
CA PHE A 132 -1.59 9.12 -11.81
C PHE A 132 -2.81 9.01 -12.72
N GLU A 133 -2.83 7.98 -13.54
CA GLU A 133 -3.97 7.60 -14.38
C GLU A 133 -4.48 6.22 -13.97
N LEU A 134 -5.79 6.04 -14.05
CA LEU A 134 -6.40 4.75 -13.80
C LEU A 134 -5.98 3.74 -14.87
N PRO A 135 -5.59 2.52 -14.50
CA PRO A 135 -5.38 1.47 -15.47
C PRO A 135 -6.61 1.25 -16.35
N GLN A 136 -6.42 1.09 -17.64
CA GLN A 136 -7.51 0.94 -18.61
C GLN A 136 -8.53 -0.15 -18.24
N LYS A 137 -8.05 -1.28 -17.68
CA LYS A 137 -8.91 -2.35 -17.18
C LYS A 137 -9.82 -1.93 -16.02
N VAL A 138 -9.42 -0.93 -15.24
CA VAL A 138 -10.20 -0.36 -14.15
C VAL A 138 -11.23 0.61 -14.71
N MET A 139 -10.83 1.47 -15.67
CA MET A 139 -11.72 2.42 -16.34
C MET A 139 -12.89 1.74 -17.05
N GLN A 140 -12.69 0.49 -17.51
CA GLN A 140 -13.78 -0.29 -18.15
C GLN A 140 -14.85 -0.77 -17.14
N LYS A 141 -14.55 -0.72 -15.84
CA LYS A 141 -15.42 -1.25 -14.78
C LYS A 141 -16.14 -0.16 -13.97
N ILE A 142 -15.72 1.08 -14.08
CA ILE A 142 -16.29 2.20 -13.33
C ILE A 142 -16.51 3.41 -14.23
N ASP A 143 -17.61 4.12 -14.03
CA ASP A 143 -17.87 5.40 -14.70
C ASP A 143 -16.83 6.43 -14.24
N SER A 144 -16.12 7.02 -15.20
CA SER A 144 -15.10 8.04 -14.94
C SER A 144 -15.65 9.25 -14.17
N ASN A 145 -16.95 9.57 -14.33
CA ASN A 145 -17.63 10.65 -13.60
C ASN A 145 -17.79 10.38 -12.11
N LYS A 146 -17.62 9.12 -11.70
CA LYS A 146 -17.63 8.70 -10.29
C LYS A 146 -16.25 8.77 -9.65
N VAL A 147 -15.17 9.01 -10.42
CA VAL A 147 -13.80 8.92 -9.93
C VAL A 147 -13.16 10.30 -9.82
N ILE A 148 -12.64 10.59 -8.65
CA ILE A 148 -11.87 11.79 -8.36
C ILE A 148 -10.45 11.35 -7.99
N ILE A 149 -9.43 11.97 -8.60
CA ILE A 149 -8.03 11.62 -8.36
C ILE A 149 -7.31 12.82 -7.77
N ILE A 150 -6.64 12.61 -6.63
CA ILE A 150 -5.70 13.55 -6.05
C ILE A 150 -4.29 12.95 -6.20
N SER A 151 -3.39 13.69 -6.82
CA SER A 151 -2.01 13.29 -7.07
C SER A 151 -1.04 14.37 -6.59
N PRO A 152 0.19 14.03 -6.20
CA PRO A 152 1.21 15.01 -5.84
C PRO A 152 1.46 16.02 -6.97
N LYS A 153 1.78 17.27 -6.62
CA LYS A 153 2.10 18.33 -7.59
C LYS A 153 3.41 18.07 -8.35
N ALA A 154 4.31 17.26 -7.78
CA ALA A 154 5.58 16.89 -8.38
C ALA A 154 5.87 15.40 -8.25
N GLU A 155 6.70 14.87 -9.14
CA GLU A 155 7.16 13.48 -9.08
C GLU A 155 8.08 13.26 -7.88
N ILE A 156 7.85 12.15 -7.17
CA ILE A 156 8.77 11.66 -6.13
C ILE A 156 9.82 10.81 -6.84
N ASP A 157 11.08 11.22 -6.75
CA ASP A 157 12.20 10.47 -7.34
C ASP A 157 12.26 9.05 -6.73
N ASN A 158 12.55 8.06 -7.56
CA ASN A 158 12.67 6.66 -7.13
C ASN A 158 13.67 6.46 -5.97
N LYS A 159 14.72 7.29 -5.89
CA LYS A 159 15.67 7.28 -4.77
C LYS A 159 15.05 7.72 -3.44
N ASP A 160 13.94 8.47 -3.48
CA ASP A 160 13.26 9.02 -2.32
C ASP A 160 12.04 8.19 -1.88
N LEU A 161 11.69 7.11 -2.58
CA LEU A 161 10.57 6.23 -2.19
C LEU A 161 10.70 5.63 -0.78
N LEU A 162 11.93 5.47 -0.28
CA LEU A 162 12.24 5.03 1.08
C LEU A 162 12.98 6.10 1.89
N ASN A 163 12.79 7.38 1.54
CA ASN A 163 13.35 8.50 2.29
C ASN A 163 12.39 8.92 3.40
N PHE A 164 12.64 8.45 4.62
CA PHE A 164 11.86 8.82 5.81
C PHE A 164 12.61 9.84 6.68
N SER A 165 13.42 10.72 6.07
CA SER A 165 14.00 11.85 6.82
C SER A 165 12.89 12.78 7.28
N PRO A 166 13.01 13.41 8.49
CA PRO A 166 12.00 14.31 9.00
C PRO A 166 11.70 15.47 8.04
N GLU A 167 12.71 15.99 7.37
CA GLU A 167 12.59 17.09 6.41
C GLU A 167 11.76 16.69 5.20
N PHE A 168 12.05 15.51 4.64
CA PHE A 168 11.33 15.00 3.48
C PHE A 168 9.87 14.66 3.83
N CYS A 169 9.66 13.96 4.95
CA CYS A 169 8.31 13.64 5.43
C CYS A 169 7.50 14.92 5.75
N SER A 170 8.11 15.93 6.39
CA SER A 170 7.44 17.19 6.68
C SER A 170 7.04 17.96 5.42
N LYS A 171 7.90 17.93 4.39
CA LYS A 171 7.60 18.54 3.09
C LYS A 171 6.37 17.88 2.44
N LEU A 172 6.37 16.55 2.36
CA LEU A 172 5.25 15.81 1.76
C LEU A 172 3.95 15.98 2.56
N TYR A 173 4.05 15.97 3.90
CA TYR A 173 2.90 16.20 4.76
C TYR A 173 2.29 17.59 4.51
N LYS A 174 3.12 18.64 4.43
CA LYS A 174 2.66 20.01 4.17
C LYS A 174 1.97 20.11 2.80
N GLU A 175 2.58 19.53 1.77
CA GLU A 175 1.99 19.49 0.42
C GLU A 175 0.62 18.80 0.43
N GLY A 176 0.54 17.60 1.02
CA GLY A 176 -0.73 16.87 1.12
C GLY A 176 -1.78 17.60 1.95
N TYR A 177 -1.38 18.28 3.03
CA TYR A 177 -2.28 19.09 3.84
C TYR A 177 -2.85 20.27 3.06
N GLU A 178 -2.00 21.02 2.34
CA GLU A 178 -2.43 22.14 1.49
C GLU A 178 -3.39 21.68 0.39
N MET A 179 -3.07 20.56 -0.29
CA MET A 179 -3.95 19.96 -1.28
C MET A 179 -5.31 19.54 -0.69
N GLY A 180 -5.32 19.01 0.53
CA GLY A 180 -6.54 18.65 1.24
C GLY A 180 -7.40 19.85 1.61
N LEU A 181 -6.79 21.00 1.93
CA LEU A 181 -7.52 22.26 2.19
C LEU A 181 -8.11 22.88 0.91
N GLU A 182 -7.44 22.71 -0.22
CA GLU A 182 -7.89 23.19 -1.54
C GLU A 182 -8.97 22.28 -2.16
N PHE A 183 -9.17 21.07 -1.61
CA PHE A 183 -10.10 20.10 -2.16
C PHE A 183 -11.55 20.51 -1.92
N ASP A 184 -12.33 20.58 -3.00
CA ASP A 184 -13.77 20.86 -2.92
C ASP A 184 -14.55 19.60 -2.53
N LEU A 185 -15.03 19.59 -1.27
CA LEU A 185 -15.85 18.50 -0.74
C LEU A 185 -17.18 18.29 -1.47
N ASN A 186 -17.69 19.30 -2.21
CA ASN A 186 -18.91 19.15 -2.99
C ASN A 186 -18.73 18.22 -4.20
N LEU A 187 -17.49 17.85 -4.53
CA LEU A 187 -17.23 16.85 -5.57
C LEU A 187 -17.49 15.41 -5.10
N LEU A 188 -17.56 15.18 -3.79
CA LEU A 188 -17.90 13.88 -3.20
C LEU A 188 -19.41 13.72 -3.07
#